data_b325ddd9fa212dd31de24b1bda74d64e
#
_entry.id   b325ddd9fa212dd31de24b1bda74d64e
#
_cell.length_a   1.000
_cell.length_b   1.000
_cell.length_c   1.000
_cell.angle_alpha   90.00
_cell.angle_beta   90.00
_cell.angle_gamma   90.00
#
_symmetry.space_group_name_H-M   'P 1'
#
loop_
_entity.id
_entity.type
_entity.pdbx_description
1 polymer ?
#
loop_
_entity_poly.entity_id
_entity_poly.type
_entity_poly.pdbx_seq_one_letter_code
_entity_poly.pdbx_strand_id
1 'polypeptide(L)'
;WRITAAVTAVFVIIGILPEKKDEKLVFFRLPEYIGYFWVQAGIESFSDGILRLMGKGITAIRQVQTLKHCNAHGVNVLWYILTGTPGETEELCREVNEVLPKIMHLSAPNTVTHIMFHRYSDYMRHPDGSIPALRPDRGYDFVFPNEDFIRRAAHLFAPVDEAELARYYDYRLLGPAYETLYELSETWNRSRQLLYMKDKGDTVKILDTRLIARKPVYYLQGAEAEALRACRNVTGEDKLVKELAESFAETRIREALAWLEQENLLLRIGREYLALPIDRDARKHI
;
A
#
# COMPACT_ATOMS: atom_id res chain seq x y z
N TRP A 1 40.94 21.73 2.30
CA TRP A 1 40.07 20.93 1.41
C TRP A 1 39.28 19.94 2.30
N ARG A 2 38.03 20.30 2.61
CA ARG A 2 37.11 19.38 3.27
C ARG A 2 36.40 18.60 2.18
N ILE A 3 36.59 17.29 2.15
CA ILE A 3 35.88 16.36 1.28
C ILE A 3 34.45 16.24 1.84
N THR A 4 33.48 16.71 1.10
CA THR A 4 32.07 16.48 1.35
C THR A 4 31.79 15.01 1.06
N ALA A 5 31.39 14.26 2.08
CA ALA A 5 31.01 12.85 1.92
C ALA A 5 29.81 12.76 0.97
N ALA A 6 30.00 12.10 -0.15
CA ALA A 6 28.92 11.78 -1.07
C ALA A 6 27.98 10.78 -0.36
N VAL A 7 26.72 11.15 -0.25
CA VAL A 7 25.65 10.25 0.22
C VAL A 7 25.42 9.24 -0.89
N THR A 8 25.92 8.03 -0.73
CA THR A 8 25.60 6.92 -1.63
C THR A 8 24.22 6.41 -1.25
N ALA A 9 23.21 6.74 -2.04
CA ALA A 9 21.89 6.15 -1.90
C ALA A 9 21.98 4.68 -2.36
N VAL A 10 21.89 3.75 -1.44
CA VAL A 10 21.76 2.32 -1.74
C VAL A 10 20.29 2.03 -1.96
N PHE A 11 19.89 1.83 -3.21
CA PHE A 11 18.56 1.32 -3.54
C PHE A 11 18.53 -0.18 -3.29
N VAL A 12 17.87 -0.61 -2.23
CA VAL A 12 17.57 -2.03 -2.01
C VAL A 12 16.19 -2.27 -2.62
N ILE A 13 16.16 -2.89 -3.79
CA ILE A 13 14.91 -3.42 -4.38
C ILE A 13 14.60 -4.70 -3.61
N ILE A 14 13.69 -4.64 -2.65
CA ILE A 14 13.15 -5.84 -2.03
C ILE A 14 12.02 -6.33 -2.94
N GLY A 15 12.36 -7.20 -3.88
CA GLY A 15 11.36 -8.03 -4.54
C GLY A 15 10.78 -8.96 -3.47
N ILE A 16 9.47 -8.90 -3.23
CA ILE A 16 8.79 -9.90 -2.39
C ILE A 16 8.79 -11.19 -3.20
N LEU A 17 9.70 -12.09 -2.84
CA LEU A 17 9.71 -13.46 -3.38
C LEU A 17 8.44 -14.19 -2.91
N PRO A 18 7.82 -15.03 -3.74
CA PRO A 18 6.67 -15.81 -3.33
C PRO A 18 7.03 -16.68 -2.11
N GLU A 19 6.19 -16.64 -1.10
CA GLU A 19 6.37 -17.34 0.16
C GLU A 19 6.66 -18.83 -0.04
N LYS A 20 7.86 -19.27 0.33
CA LYS A 20 8.01 -20.57 0.93
C LYS A 20 7.55 -20.45 2.40
N LYS A 21 6.56 -21.25 2.78
CA LYS A 21 6.09 -21.38 4.18
C LYS A 21 7.32 -21.47 5.08
N ASP A 22 7.47 -20.58 6.05
CA ASP A 22 8.46 -20.53 7.13
C ASP A 22 9.63 -19.53 7.02
N GLU A 23 9.62 -18.56 6.15
CA GLU A 23 10.64 -17.51 6.22
C GLU A 23 10.17 -16.34 7.10
N LYS A 24 10.79 -16.24 8.29
CA LYS A 24 10.77 -15.03 9.11
C LYS A 24 11.31 -13.88 8.25
N LEU A 25 10.57 -12.77 8.17
CA LEU A 25 11.08 -11.53 7.59
C LEU A 25 12.40 -11.20 8.29
N VAL A 26 13.52 -11.40 7.58
CA VAL A 26 14.83 -11.05 8.09
C VAL A 26 15.00 -9.55 7.88
N PHE A 27 14.66 -8.75 8.87
CA PHE A 27 15.07 -7.35 8.90
C PHE A 27 16.58 -7.32 9.10
N PHE A 28 17.31 -6.85 8.11
CA PHE A 28 18.73 -6.56 8.28
C PHE A 28 18.90 -5.55 9.41
N ARG A 29 19.70 -5.89 10.40
CA ARG A 29 20.12 -4.96 11.43
C ARG A 29 20.99 -3.88 10.76
N LEU A 30 20.39 -2.72 10.49
CA LEU A 30 21.11 -1.59 9.91
C LEU A 30 22.03 -0.99 10.98
N PRO A 31 23.27 -0.62 10.64
CA PRO A 31 24.16 0.04 11.57
C PRO A 31 23.53 1.36 12.06
N GLU A 32 23.72 1.70 13.33
CA GLU A 32 23.16 2.89 14.02
C GLU A 32 23.52 4.25 13.37
N TYR A 33 24.36 4.26 12.34
CA TYR A 33 24.91 5.45 11.68
C TYR A 33 24.29 5.82 10.33
N ILE A 34 23.24 5.14 9.85
CA ILE A 34 22.60 5.49 8.57
C ILE A 34 21.39 6.37 8.84
N GLY A 35 21.56 7.68 8.68
CA GLY A 35 20.58 8.70 9.07
C GLY A 35 19.24 8.69 8.32
N TYR A 36 19.16 8.15 7.08
CA TYR A 36 17.91 8.03 6.30
C TYR A 36 17.96 6.81 5.42
N PHE A 37 17.01 5.91 5.61
CA PHE A 37 16.85 4.73 4.78
C PHE A 37 15.59 4.84 3.94
N TRP A 38 15.72 4.67 2.62
CA TRP A 38 14.64 4.69 1.67
C TRP A 38 14.50 3.33 1.02
N VAL A 39 13.27 2.82 0.96
CA VAL A 39 12.93 1.57 0.28
C VAL A 39 11.89 1.89 -0.79
N GLN A 40 12.14 1.45 -2.01
CA GLN A 40 11.10 1.42 -3.02
C GLN A 40 10.38 0.09 -2.90
N ALA A 41 9.19 0.12 -2.28
CA ALA A 41 8.33 -1.04 -2.15
C ALA A 41 7.39 -1.13 -3.36
N GLY A 42 7.14 -2.35 -3.84
CA GLY A 42 6.17 -2.60 -4.92
C GLY A 42 4.73 -2.52 -4.42
N ILE A 43 4.38 -1.44 -3.72
CA ILE A 43 3.01 -1.14 -3.31
C ILE A 43 2.36 -0.35 -4.43
N GLU A 44 1.30 -0.88 -5.02
CA GLU A 44 0.73 -0.35 -6.24
C GLU A 44 -0.79 -0.21 -6.18
N SER A 45 -1.48 -0.95 -5.31
CA SER A 45 -2.92 -0.87 -5.12
C SER A 45 -3.34 -1.47 -3.78
N PHE A 46 -4.55 -1.12 -3.32
CA PHE A 46 -5.20 -1.71 -2.14
C PHE A 46 -6.51 -2.44 -2.52
N SER A 47 -6.64 -2.83 -3.78
CA SER A 47 -7.66 -3.78 -4.26
C SER A 47 -7.00 -5.11 -4.64
N ASP A 48 -7.48 -6.21 -4.08
CA ASP A 48 -7.03 -7.56 -4.44
C ASP A 48 -7.36 -7.88 -5.91
N GLY A 49 -8.41 -7.27 -6.45
CA GLY A 49 -8.79 -7.38 -7.86
C GLY A 49 -7.72 -6.78 -8.76
N ILE A 50 -7.30 -5.54 -8.50
CA ILE A 50 -6.25 -4.86 -9.28
C ILE A 50 -4.91 -5.59 -9.14
N LEU A 51 -4.54 -6.02 -7.94
CA LEU A 51 -3.30 -6.77 -7.71
C LEU A 51 -3.26 -8.09 -8.48
N ARG A 52 -4.40 -8.78 -8.62
CA ARG A 52 -4.51 -9.99 -9.47
C ARG A 52 -4.35 -9.66 -10.95
N LEU A 53 -4.97 -8.57 -11.43
CA LEU A 53 -4.79 -8.11 -12.82
C LEU A 53 -3.33 -7.79 -13.14
N MET A 54 -2.59 -7.24 -12.18
CA MET A 54 -1.15 -6.96 -12.28
C MET A 54 -0.27 -8.22 -12.14
N GLY A 55 -0.85 -9.38 -11.85
CA GLY A 55 -0.07 -10.61 -11.59
C GLY A 55 0.72 -10.56 -10.28
N LYS A 56 0.34 -9.69 -9.32
CA LYS A 56 1.00 -9.58 -8.01
C LYS A 56 0.60 -10.75 -7.10
N GLY A 57 1.59 -11.45 -6.58
CA GLY A 57 1.39 -12.56 -5.63
C GLY A 57 1.13 -12.11 -4.18
N ILE A 58 0.68 -10.88 -3.96
CA ILE A 58 0.45 -10.29 -2.64
C ILE A 58 -0.98 -9.74 -2.54
N THR A 59 -1.56 -9.73 -1.35
CA THR A 59 -2.89 -9.16 -1.08
C THR A 59 -2.81 -7.70 -0.61
N ALA A 60 -3.89 -6.95 -0.78
CA ALA A 60 -4.01 -5.55 -0.38
C ALA A 60 -3.73 -5.36 1.12
N ILE A 61 -4.26 -6.23 1.98
CA ILE A 61 -4.04 -6.15 3.44
C ILE A 61 -2.56 -6.35 3.80
N ARG A 62 -1.83 -7.19 3.06
CA ARG A 62 -0.38 -7.38 3.26
C ARG A 62 0.44 -6.20 2.78
N GLN A 63 -0.01 -5.49 1.75
CA GLN A 63 0.60 -4.20 1.37
C GLN A 63 0.43 -3.14 2.46
N VAL A 64 -0.76 -3.05 3.08
CA VAL A 64 -0.97 -2.19 4.24
C VAL A 64 -0.07 -2.59 5.41
N GLN A 65 0.07 -3.90 5.69
CA GLN A 65 0.99 -4.38 6.73
C GLN A 65 2.43 -3.96 6.44
N THR A 66 2.89 -4.05 5.20
CA THR A 66 4.25 -3.61 4.80
C THR A 66 4.46 -2.14 5.09
N LEU A 67 3.54 -1.25 4.68
CA LEU A 67 3.59 0.19 5.00
C LEU A 67 3.62 0.42 6.52
N LYS A 68 2.75 -0.25 7.25
CA LYS A 68 2.66 -0.13 8.71
C LYS A 68 4.00 -0.51 9.37
N HIS A 69 4.62 -1.61 8.97
CA HIS A 69 5.92 -2.03 9.51
C HIS A 69 7.02 -1.04 9.17
N CYS A 70 7.10 -0.57 7.93
CA CYS A 70 8.06 0.46 7.54
C CYS A 70 7.90 1.71 8.40
N ASN A 71 6.68 2.19 8.61
CA ASN A 71 6.41 3.36 9.44
C ASN A 71 6.75 3.11 10.92
N ALA A 72 6.43 1.93 11.46
CA ALA A 72 6.76 1.56 12.83
C ALA A 72 8.28 1.61 13.09
N HIS A 73 9.07 1.21 12.10
CA HIS A 73 10.53 1.15 12.19
C HIS A 73 11.24 2.41 11.64
N GLY A 74 10.49 3.42 11.17
CA GLY A 74 11.06 4.66 10.66
C GLY A 74 11.74 4.52 9.29
N VAL A 75 11.37 3.50 8.53
CA VAL A 75 11.80 3.30 7.15
C VAL A 75 10.95 4.18 6.24
N ASN A 76 11.60 5.02 5.43
CA ASN A 76 10.90 5.81 4.42
C ASN A 76 10.58 4.93 3.21
N VAL A 77 9.34 5.00 2.73
CA VAL A 77 8.88 4.19 1.61
C VAL A 77 8.58 5.09 0.41
N LEU A 78 9.21 4.77 -0.72
CA LEU A 78 8.84 5.31 -2.03
C LEU A 78 7.87 4.33 -2.67
N TRP A 79 6.65 4.77 -2.94
CA TRP A 79 5.63 3.92 -3.53
C TRP A 79 4.58 4.74 -4.29
N TYR A 80 3.79 4.08 -5.11
CA TYR A 80 2.86 4.70 -6.04
C TYR A 80 1.54 3.96 -6.03
N ILE A 81 0.43 4.66 -6.27
CA ILE A 81 -0.83 4.03 -6.63
C ILE A 81 -0.88 4.02 -8.16
N LEU A 82 -1.00 2.83 -8.75
CA LEU A 82 -1.11 2.65 -10.19
C LEU A 82 -2.58 2.50 -10.59
N THR A 83 -2.97 3.16 -11.67
CA THR A 83 -4.31 3.12 -12.26
C THR A 83 -4.24 2.72 -13.72
N GLY A 84 -5.37 2.33 -14.30
CA GLY A 84 -5.46 1.97 -15.72
C GLY A 84 -4.83 0.63 -16.05
N THR A 85 -4.75 -0.27 -15.08
CA THR A 85 -4.38 -1.67 -15.32
C THR A 85 -5.40 -2.30 -16.28
N PRO A 86 -4.97 -2.98 -17.36
CA PRO A 86 -5.90 -3.66 -18.26
C PRO A 86 -6.90 -4.54 -17.50
N GLY A 87 -8.19 -4.34 -17.76
CA GLY A 87 -9.28 -5.00 -17.03
C GLY A 87 -9.68 -4.34 -15.71
N GLU A 88 -9.03 -3.26 -15.30
CA GLU A 88 -9.43 -2.47 -14.14
C GLU A 88 -10.80 -1.82 -14.36
N THR A 89 -11.62 -1.80 -13.31
CA THR A 89 -12.96 -1.20 -13.32
C THR A 89 -13.09 -0.16 -12.22
N GLU A 90 -14.07 0.73 -12.37
CA GLU A 90 -14.41 1.70 -11.30
C GLU A 90 -14.71 1.03 -9.95
N GLU A 91 -15.31 -0.18 -9.97
CA GLU A 91 -15.62 -0.91 -8.75
C GLU A 91 -14.35 -1.27 -7.98
N LEU A 92 -13.34 -1.77 -8.71
CA LEU A 92 -12.04 -2.07 -8.11
C LEU A 92 -11.33 -0.81 -7.60
N CYS A 93 -11.52 0.33 -8.26
CA CYS A 93 -11.02 1.62 -7.76
C CYS A 93 -11.75 2.05 -6.48
N ARG A 94 -13.07 1.79 -6.35
CA ARG A 94 -13.83 2.04 -5.11
C ARG A 94 -13.29 1.22 -3.93
N GLU A 95 -12.90 -0.05 -4.15
CA GLU A 95 -12.23 -0.85 -3.11
C GLU A 95 -10.97 -0.14 -2.56
N VAL A 96 -10.16 0.46 -3.45
CA VAL A 96 -9.00 1.27 -3.03
C VAL A 96 -9.46 2.46 -2.19
N ASN A 97 -10.47 3.21 -2.65
CA ASN A 97 -10.98 4.39 -1.95
C ASN A 97 -11.54 4.08 -0.55
N GLU A 98 -12.07 2.88 -0.32
CA GLU A 98 -12.54 2.43 1.00
C GLU A 98 -11.40 2.17 1.99
N VAL A 99 -10.23 1.81 1.50
CA VAL A 99 -9.05 1.52 2.32
C VAL A 99 -8.29 2.80 2.67
N LEU A 100 -8.14 3.74 1.72
CA LEU A 100 -7.27 4.91 1.87
C LEU A 100 -7.53 5.72 3.14
N PRO A 101 -8.77 6.13 3.48
CA PRO A 101 -9.03 6.93 4.68
C PRO A 101 -8.58 6.22 5.97
N LYS A 102 -8.63 4.89 5.99
CA LYS A 102 -8.25 4.08 7.15
C LYS A 102 -6.74 4.07 7.41
N ILE A 103 -5.93 4.31 6.36
CA ILE A 103 -4.47 4.18 6.40
C ILE A 103 -3.70 5.50 6.22
N MET A 104 -4.38 6.64 6.15
CA MET A 104 -3.75 7.97 5.95
C MET A 104 -2.79 8.40 7.06
N HIS A 105 -2.67 7.64 8.14
CA HIS A 105 -1.65 7.83 9.18
C HIS A 105 -0.30 7.17 8.83
N LEU A 106 -0.24 6.39 7.75
CA LEU A 106 0.98 5.79 7.20
C LEU A 106 1.64 6.73 6.19
N SER A 107 2.77 6.33 5.61
CA SER A 107 3.44 7.11 4.56
C SER A 107 2.55 7.24 3.34
N ALA A 108 2.31 8.47 2.90
CA ALA A 108 1.53 8.74 1.70
C ALA A 108 2.23 8.22 0.43
N PRO A 109 1.47 7.93 -0.66
CA PRO A 109 2.07 7.62 -1.95
C PRO A 109 2.83 8.83 -2.49
N ASN A 110 3.91 8.59 -3.24
CA ASN A 110 4.61 9.66 -3.95
C ASN A 110 3.70 10.33 -4.99
N THR A 111 2.93 9.52 -5.68
CA THR A 111 1.89 9.99 -6.60
C THR A 111 0.93 8.86 -6.95
N VAL A 112 -0.23 9.23 -7.49
CA VAL A 112 -1.12 8.35 -8.24
C VAL A 112 -0.80 8.55 -9.72
N THR A 113 -0.59 7.47 -10.45
CA THR A 113 -0.23 7.54 -11.87
C THR A 113 -0.82 6.37 -12.64
N HIS A 114 -1.01 6.57 -13.94
CA HIS A 114 -1.37 5.48 -14.84
C HIS A 114 -0.20 4.49 -14.99
N ILE A 115 -0.50 3.20 -15.23
CA ILE A 115 0.53 2.23 -15.57
C ILE A 115 1.29 2.69 -16.82
N MET A 116 2.57 2.34 -16.89
CA MET A 116 3.40 2.64 -18.05
C MET A 116 3.66 1.38 -18.88
N PHE A 117 3.39 1.45 -20.17
CA PHE A 117 3.69 0.35 -21.08
C PHE A 117 5.17 0.35 -21.46
N HIS A 118 5.94 -0.51 -20.81
CA HIS A 118 7.36 -0.69 -21.12
C HIS A 118 7.56 -1.81 -22.15
N ARG A 119 8.55 -1.67 -23.04
CA ARG A 119 8.86 -2.63 -24.11
C ARG A 119 8.96 -4.09 -23.66
N TYR A 120 9.45 -4.33 -22.46
CA TYR A 120 9.65 -5.68 -21.93
C TYR A 120 8.70 -6.06 -20.81
N SER A 121 7.64 -5.26 -20.59
CA SER A 121 6.58 -5.63 -19.66
C SER A 121 5.79 -6.83 -20.17
N ASP A 122 5.14 -7.54 -19.27
CA ASP A 122 4.30 -8.69 -19.64
C ASP A 122 3.14 -8.26 -20.53
N TYR A 123 2.63 -7.05 -20.37
CA TYR A 123 1.63 -6.45 -21.26
C TYR A 123 2.09 -6.38 -22.72
N MET A 124 3.38 -6.09 -22.96
CA MET A 124 3.94 -6.03 -24.31
C MET A 124 4.35 -7.40 -24.86
N ARG A 125 4.69 -8.35 -23.99
CA ARG A 125 5.10 -9.70 -24.39
C ARG A 125 3.93 -10.62 -24.68
N HIS A 126 2.84 -10.44 -23.94
CA HIS A 126 1.67 -11.31 -23.98
C HIS A 126 0.40 -10.47 -24.11
N PRO A 127 0.19 -9.78 -25.26
CA PRO A 127 -1.02 -8.98 -25.46
C PRO A 127 -2.24 -9.91 -25.54
N ASP A 128 -3.11 -9.84 -24.56
CA ASP A 128 -4.34 -10.65 -24.46
C ASP A 128 -5.57 -9.97 -25.11
N GLY A 129 -5.35 -8.87 -25.82
CA GLY A 129 -6.42 -8.08 -26.44
C GLY A 129 -7.07 -7.05 -25.50
N SER A 130 -6.71 -7.02 -24.22
CA SER A 130 -7.17 -6.00 -23.27
C SER A 130 -6.37 -4.70 -23.37
N ILE A 131 -5.24 -4.72 -24.08
CA ILE A 131 -4.33 -3.59 -24.25
C ILE A 131 -4.70 -2.82 -25.52
N PRO A 132 -4.83 -1.49 -25.45
CA PRO A 132 -5.06 -0.66 -26.64
C PRO A 132 -3.91 -0.78 -27.65
N ALA A 133 -4.15 -0.38 -28.90
CA ALA A 133 -3.05 -0.24 -29.86
C ALA A 133 -2.03 0.79 -29.33
N LEU A 134 -0.76 0.41 -29.30
CA LEU A 134 0.32 1.21 -28.72
C LEU A 134 1.29 1.69 -29.80
N ARG A 135 1.85 2.89 -29.60
CA ARG A 135 2.98 3.43 -30.34
C ARG A 135 4.07 3.91 -29.36
N PRO A 136 5.30 4.10 -29.82
CA PRO A 136 6.30 4.80 -29.01
C PRO A 136 5.74 6.12 -28.46
N ASP A 137 6.04 6.44 -27.19
CA ASP A 137 5.60 7.69 -26.58
C ASP A 137 6.07 8.91 -27.41
N ARG A 138 5.20 9.94 -27.52
CA ARG A 138 5.49 11.16 -28.33
C ARG A 138 6.74 11.91 -27.89
N GLY A 139 7.19 11.73 -26.65
CA GLY A 139 8.43 12.32 -26.17
C GLY A 139 9.65 11.93 -27.01
N TYR A 140 9.64 10.75 -27.63
CA TYR A 140 10.72 10.32 -28.51
C TYR A 140 10.82 11.13 -29.81
N ASP A 141 9.69 11.66 -30.32
CA ASP A 141 9.63 12.44 -31.57
C ASP A 141 10.42 13.76 -31.42
N PHE A 142 10.54 14.30 -30.19
CA PHE A 142 11.31 15.51 -29.89
C PHE A 142 12.82 15.27 -29.80
N VAL A 143 13.22 14.03 -29.53
CA VAL A 143 14.63 13.67 -29.28
C VAL A 143 15.28 13.04 -30.49
N PHE A 144 14.52 12.26 -31.25
CA PHE A 144 15.03 11.45 -32.35
C PHE A 144 14.28 11.78 -33.65
N PRO A 145 14.98 12.19 -34.72
CA PRO A 145 14.34 12.57 -35.99
C PRO A 145 13.93 11.39 -36.88
N ASN A 146 14.33 10.16 -36.53
CA ASN A 146 14.18 8.97 -37.36
C ASN A 146 13.19 8.00 -36.72
N GLU A 147 12.03 7.81 -37.36
CA GLU A 147 10.97 6.89 -36.87
C GLU A 147 11.44 5.43 -36.74
N ASP A 148 12.28 4.94 -37.65
CA ASP A 148 12.78 3.57 -37.58
C ASP A 148 13.72 3.40 -36.39
N PHE A 149 14.49 4.42 -36.05
CA PHE A 149 15.30 4.42 -34.83
C PHE A 149 14.41 4.44 -33.59
N ILE A 150 13.41 5.33 -33.54
CA ILE A 150 12.45 5.41 -32.43
C ILE A 150 11.78 4.05 -32.20
N ARG A 151 11.28 3.43 -33.26
CA ARG A 151 10.59 2.11 -33.19
C ARG A 151 11.47 1.03 -32.58
N ARG A 152 12.77 1.04 -32.86
CA ARG A 152 13.74 0.08 -32.33
C ARG A 152 14.22 0.42 -30.92
N ALA A 153 14.40 1.71 -30.61
CA ALA A 153 15.02 2.17 -29.38
C ALA A 153 14.01 2.54 -28.26
N ALA A 154 12.75 2.85 -28.60
CA ALA A 154 11.76 3.26 -27.62
C ALA A 154 11.53 2.20 -26.55
N HIS A 155 11.51 2.64 -25.31
CA HIS A 155 11.21 1.83 -24.12
C HIS A 155 9.79 2.03 -23.63
N LEU A 156 9.26 3.26 -23.77
CA LEU A 156 7.93 3.66 -23.34
C LEU A 156 6.99 3.72 -24.53
N PHE A 157 5.77 3.26 -24.30
CA PHE A 157 4.69 3.25 -25.30
C PHE A 157 3.44 3.89 -24.70
N ALA A 158 2.63 4.49 -25.55
CA ALA A 158 1.37 5.13 -25.19
C ALA A 158 0.27 4.70 -26.16
N PRO A 159 -1.01 4.78 -25.78
CA PRO A 159 -2.14 4.49 -26.67
C PRO A 159 -2.13 5.34 -27.95
N VAL A 160 -2.55 4.73 -29.05
CA VAL A 160 -2.71 5.42 -30.34
C VAL A 160 -4.00 6.23 -30.37
N ASP A 161 -5.09 5.68 -29.83
CA ASP A 161 -6.39 6.33 -29.76
C ASP A 161 -6.32 7.56 -28.83
N GLU A 162 -6.90 8.67 -29.28
CA GLU A 162 -6.79 9.95 -28.54
C GLU A 162 -7.57 9.96 -27.23
N ALA A 163 -8.69 9.26 -27.14
CA ALA A 163 -9.46 9.17 -25.91
C ALA A 163 -8.73 8.29 -24.88
N GLU A 164 -8.15 7.17 -25.31
CA GLU A 164 -7.30 6.33 -24.49
C GLU A 164 -6.03 7.06 -24.05
N LEU A 165 -5.42 7.84 -24.95
CA LEU A 165 -4.26 8.65 -24.65
C LEU A 165 -4.56 9.74 -23.62
N ALA A 166 -5.73 10.38 -23.70
CA ALA A 166 -6.15 11.37 -22.70
C ALA A 166 -6.29 10.71 -21.32
N ARG A 167 -6.92 9.54 -21.21
CA ARG A 167 -7.02 8.78 -19.96
C ARG A 167 -5.67 8.30 -19.43
N TYR A 168 -4.76 7.98 -20.34
CA TYR A 168 -3.39 7.58 -19.99
C TYR A 168 -2.63 8.70 -19.29
N TYR A 169 -2.81 9.95 -19.71
CA TYR A 169 -2.16 11.10 -19.08
C TYR A 169 -2.96 11.69 -17.92
N ASP A 170 -4.28 11.49 -17.88
CA ASP A 170 -5.13 11.92 -16.78
C ASP A 170 -6.09 10.80 -16.36
N TYR A 171 -5.68 10.03 -15.38
CA TYR A 171 -6.45 8.90 -14.87
C TYR A 171 -7.82 9.31 -14.28
N ARG A 172 -8.04 10.59 -13.93
CA ARG A 172 -9.34 11.07 -13.45
C ARG A 172 -10.43 10.91 -14.52
N LEU A 173 -10.04 10.90 -15.80
CA LEU A 173 -10.94 10.65 -16.93
C LEU A 173 -11.42 9.19 -17.03
N LEU A 174 -10.90 8.29 -16.18
CA LEU A 174 -11.39 6.90 -16.09
C LEU A 174 -12.73 6.80 -15.38
N GLY A 175 -13.16 7.81 -14.62
CA GLY A 175 -14.47 7.88 -13.99
C GLY A 175 -14.47 8.50 -12.58
N PRO A 176 -15.66 8.70 -11.97
CA PRO A 176 -15.80 9.38 -10.68
C PRO A 176 -15.03 8.75 -9.51
N ALA A 177 -14.85 7.41 -9.53
CA ALA A 177 -14.04 6.76 -8.49
C ALA A 177 -12.58 7.20 -8.54
N TYR A 178 -12.05 7.53 -9.72
CA TYR A 178 -10.69 8.01 -9.89
C TYR A 178 -10.52 9.48 -9.52
N GLU A 179 -11.55 10.30 -9.67
CA GLU A 179 -11.57 11.66 -9.11
C GLU A 179 -11.52 11.60 -7.58
N THR A 180 -12.32 10.72 -6.97
CA THR A 180 -12.28 10.47 -5.53
C THR A 180 -10.90 9.98 -5.08
N LEU A 181 -10.28 9.08 -5.84
CA LEU A 181 -8.92 8.60 -5.56
C LEU A 181 -7.91 9.76 -5.56
N TYR A 182 -8.02 10.67 -6.52
CA TYR A 182 -7.18 11.87 -6.59
C TYR A 182 -7.36 12.73 -5.34
N GLU A 183 -8.58 13.07 -4.97
CA GLU A 183 -8.89 13.90 -3.80
C GLU A 183 -8.39 13.26 -2.50
N LEU A 184 -8.57 11.96 -2.33
CA LEU A 184 -8.07 11.22 -1.17
C LEU A 184 -6.53 11.23 -1.11
N SER A 185 -5.86 11.05 -2.24
CA SER A 185 -4.41 11.10 -2.34
C SER A 185 -3.85 12.48 -2.00
N GLU A 186 -4.48 13.56 -2.51
CA GLU A 186 -4.12 14.93 -2.18
C GLU A 186 -4.34 15.24 -0.70
N THR A 187 -5.46 14.78 -0.12
CA THR A 187 -5.75 14.91 1.29
C THR A 187 -4.70 14.20 2.14
N TRP A 188 -4.31 12.99 1.74
CA TRP A 188 -3.28 12.23 2.43
C TRP A 188 -1.93 12.96 2.42
N ASN A 189 -1.50 13.47 1.27
CA ASN A 189 -0.23 14.18 1.13
C ASN A 189 -0.18 15.51 1.89
N ARG A 190 -1.33 16.18 2.06
CA ARG A 190 -1.43 17.49 2.73
C ARG A 190 -1.71 17.41 4.22
N SER A 191 -2.24 16.29 4.70
CA SER A 191 -2.65 16.13 6.11
C SER A 191 -1.63 15.31 6.90
N ARG A 192 -1.44 15.68 8.17
CA ARG A 192 -0.62 14.92 9.08
C ARG A 192 -1.52 14.20 10.09
N GLN A 193 -1.83 12.96 9.81
CA GLN A 193 -2.71 12.12 10.61
C GLN A 193 -1.89 11.12 11.43
N LEU A 194 -2.37 10.79 12.62
CA LEU A 194 -1.68 9.88 13.53
C LEU A 194 -2.65 8.80 14.01
N LEU A 195 -2.17 7.57 14.06
CA LEU A 195 -2.82 6.46 14.72
C LEU A 195 -1.76 5.63 15.44
N TYR A 196 -1.59 5.91 16.72
CA TYR A 196 -0.59 5.24 17.56
C TYR A 196 -1.25 4.48 18.70
N MET A 197 -0.65 3.37 19.08
CA MET A 197 -1.01 2.68 20.30
C MET A 197 0.19 2.62 21.27
N LYS A 198 -0.13 2.50 22.56
CA LYS A 198 0.79 2.13 23.62
C LYS A 198 0.16 1.01 24.43
N ASP A 199 0.78 -0.15 24.39
CA ASP A 199 0.39 -1.30 25.18
C ASP A 199 0.98 -1.21 26.58
N LYS A 200 0.13 -1.37 27.60
CA LYS A 200 0.53 -1.34 29.02
C LYS A 200 0.20 -2.65 29.74
N GLY A 201 0.01 -3.73 28.98
CA GLY A 201 -0.46 -5.01 29.52
C GLY A 201 -1.97 -5.04 29.67
N ASP A 202 -2.51 -4.59 30.78
CA ASP A 202 -3.97 -4.64 31.02
C ASP A 202 -4.80 -3.71 30.12
N THR A 203 -4.16 -2.64 29.61
CA THR A 203 -4.84 -1.62 28.82
C THR A 203 -4.02 -1.23 27.59
N VAL A 204 -4.66 -1.16 26.43
CA VAL A 204 -4.09 -0.57 25.22
C VAL A 204 -4.66 0.84 25.07
N LYS A 205 -3.79 1.85 25.17
CA LYS A 205 -4.14 3.23 24.88
C LYS A 205 -3.89 3.53 23.41
N ILE A 206 -4.88 4.11 22.70
CA ILE A 206 -4.76 4.52 21.30
C ILE A 206 -5.01 6.03 21.21
N LEU A 207 -4.19 6.72 20.40
CA LEU A 207 -4.38 8.08 19.93
C LEU A 207 -4.72 8.03 18.45
N ASP A 208 -5.85 8.59 18.05
CA ASP A 208 -6.31 8.66 16.66
C ASP A 208 -6.66 10.10 16.29
N THR A 209 -5.91 10.68 15.34
CA THR A 209 -6.17 12.02 14.80
C THR A 209 -6.56 11.97 13.33
N ARG A 210 -6.88 10.78 12.80
CA ARG A 210 -7.34 10.65 11.41
C ARG A 210 -8.66 11.37 11.21
N LEU A 211 -8.91 11.83 10.00
CA LEU A 211 -10.17 12.50 9.65
C LEU A 211 -11.40 11.60 9.85
N ILE A 212 -11.21 10.28 9.77
CA ILE A 212 -12.27 9.28 9.99
C ILE A 212 -12.40 8.85 11.46
N ALA A 213 -11.56 9.39 12.37
CA ALA A 213 -11.55 8.99 13.77
C ALA A 213 -12.89 9.29 14.42
N ARG A 214 -13.50 8.30 15.07
CA ARG A 214 -14.73 8.49 15.86
C ARG A 214 -14.46 9.09 17.23
N LYS A 215 -13.27 8.82 17.77
CA LYS A 215 -12.80 9.36 19.06
C LYS A 215 -11.29 9.65 18.97
N PRO A 216 -10.82 10.70 19.61
CA PRO A 216 -9.39 11.03 19.59
C PRO A 216 -8.53 10.09 20.46
N VAL A 217 -9.13 9.45 21.45
CA VAL A 217 -8.41 8.55 22.38
C VAL A 217 -9.29 7.37 22.75
N TYR A 218 -8.68 6.18 22.78
CA TYR A 218 -9.29 4.93 23.26
C TYR A 218 -8.46 4.34 24.40
N TYR A 219 -9.15 3.65 25.29
CA TYR A 219 -8.57 2.80 26.33
C TYR A 219 -9.25 1.44 26.23
N LEU A 220 -8.56 0.48 25.62
CA LEU A 220 -9.09 -0.87 25.35
C LEU A 220 -8.65 -1.83 26.45
N GLN A 221 -9.55 -2.69 26.87
CA GLN A 221 -9.32 -3.78 27.83
C GLN A 221 -10.07 -5.03 27.36
N GLY A 222 -9.78 -6.17 27.96
CA GLY A 222 -10.48 -7.42 27.70
C GLY A 222 -10.40 -7.85 26.23
N ALA A 223 -11.53 -8.29 25.67
CA ALA A 223 -11.58 -8.89 24.33
C ALA A 223 -11.14 -7.93 23.22
N GLU A 224 -11.45 -6.63 23.31
CA GLU A 224 -11.03 -5.64 22.32
C GLU A 224 -9.51 -5.44 22.33
N ALA A 225 -8.88 -5.41 23.51
CA ALA A 225 -7.44 -5.29 23.61
C ALA A 225 -6.73 -6.53 23.06
N GLU A 226 -7.22 -7.72 23.43
CA GLU A 226 -6.64 -8.99 22.98
C GLU A 226 -6.84 -9.21 21.46
N ALA A 227 -8.01 -8.89 20.92
CA ALA A 227 -8.27 -8.94 19.48
C ALA A 227 -7.33 -7.99 18.71
N LEU A 228 -7.11 -6.77 19.23
CA LEU A 228 -6.19 -5.81 18.61
C LEU A 228 -4.75 -6.33 18.64
N ARG A 229 -4.32 -6.96 19.73
CA ARG A 229 -2.98 -7.56 19.87
C ARG A 229 -2.78 -8.73 18.92
N ALA A 230 -3.75 -9.62 18.83
CA ALA A 230 -3.71 -10.80 17.96
C ALA A 230 -3.67 -10.41 16.46
N CYS A 231 -4.19 -9.21 16.12
CA CYS A 231 -4.18 -8.66 14.78
C CYS A 231 -2.99 -7.73 14.49
N ARG A 232 -1.95 -7.68 15.32
CA ARG A 232 -0.74 -6.85 15.03
C ARG A 232 -0.14 -7.13 13.67
N ASN A 233 -0.20 -8.38 13.24
CA ASN A 233 0.10 -8.84 11.90
C ASN A 233 -1.18 -9.37 11.24
N VAL A 234 -1.17 -9.48 9.92
CA VAL A 234 -2.30 -10.07 9.18
C VAL A 234 -2.59 -11.46 9.73
N THR A 235 -3.82 -11.65 10.19
CA THR A 235 -4.28 -12.88 10.82
C THR A 235 -5.65 -13.26 10.24
N GLY A 236 -5.81 -14.53 9.84
CA GLY A 236 -7.08 -15.05 9.36
C GLY A 236 -8.10 -15.25 10.50
N GLU A 237 -9.37 -15.07 10.19
CA GLU A 237 -10.49 -15.13 11.15
C GLU A 237 -10.51 -16.42 11.98
N ASP A 238 -10.36 -17.58 11.32
CA ASP A 238 -10.42 -18.88 12.01
C ASP A 238 -9.30 -19.06 13.05
N LYS A 239 -8.09 -18.60 12.69
CA LYS A 239 -6.94 -18.63 13.61
C LYS A 239 -7.19 -17.70 14.79
N LEU A 240 -7.69 -16.50 14.52
CA LEU A 240 -7.95 -15.47 15.52
C LEU A 240 -9.00 -15.94 16.53
N VAL A 241 -10.12 -16.47 16.04
CA VAL A 241 -11.18 -17.00 16.90
C VAL A 241 -10.66 -18.16 17.76
N LYS A 242 -9.90 -19.08 17.18
CA LYS A 242 -9.31 -20.22 17.90
C LYS A 242 -8.34 -19.76 19.00
N GLU A 243 -7.48 -18.78 18.72
CA GLU A 243 -6.50 -18.26 19.67
C GLU A 243 -7.18 -17.55 20.85
N LEU A 244 -8.20 -16.74 20.58
CA LEU A 244 -8.90 -15.99 21.61
C LEU A 244 -9.95 -16.80 22.37
N ALA A 245 -10.39 -17.93 21.85
CA ALA A 245 -11.38 -18.81 22.48
C ALA A 245 -10.89 -19.43 23.81
N GLU A 246 -9.59 -19.39 24.08
CA GLU A 246 -9.03 -19.79 25.37
C GLU A 246 -9.45 -18.84 26.51
N SER A 247 -9.76 -17.58 26.19
CA SER A 247 -10.07 -16.54 27.19
C SER A 247 -11.46 -15.94 27.05
N PHE A 248 -12.11 -16.05 25.90
CA PHE A 248 -13.38 -15.40 25.61
C PHE A 248 -14.33 -16.30 24.83
N ALA A 249 -15.63 -16.15 25.06
CA ALA A 249 -16.66 -16.78 24.23
C ALA A 249 -16.59 -16.26 22.79
N GLU A 250 -16.86 -17.13 21.80
CA GLU A 250 -16.78 -16.81 20.38
C GLU A 250 -17.64 -15.59 20.00
N THR A 251 -18.85 -15.49 20.57
CA THR A 251 -19.73 -14.33 20.37
C THR A 251 -19.06 -13.03 20.79
N ARG A 252 -18.39 -13.03 21.94
CA ARG A 252 -17.67 -11.86 22.46
C ARG A 252 -16.47 -11.47 21.61
N ILE A 253 -15.76 -12.46 21.04
CA ILE A 253 -14.66 -12.25 20.11
C ILE A 253 -15.18 -11.55 18.85
N ARG A 254 -16.28 -12.08 18.26
CA ARG A 254 -16.89 -11.49 17.05
C ARG A 254 -17.41 -10.08 17.28
N GLU A 255 -18.02 -9.82 18.44
CA GLU A 255 -18.43 -8.45 18.84
C GLU A 255 -17.23 -7.50 18.94
N ALA A 256 -16.14 -7.93 19.57
CA ALA A 256 -14.92 -7.12 19.68
C ALA A 256 -14.30 -6.81 18.32
N LEU A 257 -14.22 -7.79 17.41
CA LEU A 257 -13.73 -7.59 16.05
C LEU A 257 -14.60 -6.61 15.27
N ALA A 258 -15.92 -6.80 15.32
CA ALA A 258 -16.87 -5.92 14.64
C ALA A 258 -16.81 -4.48 15.18
N TRP A 259 -16.68 -4.32 16.49
CA TRP A 259 -16.53 -3.00 17.10
C TRP A 259 -15.22 -2.33 16.69
N LEU A 260 -14.09 -3.05 16.71
CA LEU A 260 -12.79 -2.51 16.28
C LEU A 260 -12.79 -2.11 14.80
N GLU A 261 -13.46 -2.88 13.95
CA GLU A 261 -13.66 -2.54 12.53
C GLU A 261 -14.53 -1.29 12.39
N GLN A 262 -15.63 -1.19 13.12
CA GLN A 262 -16.51 -0.03 13.13
C GLN A 262 -15.81 1.25 13.60
N GLU A 263 -14.91 1.16 14.58
CA GLU A 263 -14.08 2.27 15.05
C GLU A 263 -12.88 2.56 14.15
N ASN A 264 -12.75 1.87 13.02
CA ASN A 264 -11.62 1.97 12.07
C ASN A 264 -10.24 1.70 12.70
N LEU A 265 -10.19 0.93 13.79
CA LEU A 265 -8.95 0.51 14.44
C LEU A 265 -8.41 -0.80 13.85
N LEU A 266 -9.27 -1.54 13.15
CA LEU A 266 -8.97 -2.79 12.50
C LEU A 266 -9.34 -2.70 11.01
N LEU A 267 -8.45 -3.16 10.15
CA LEU A 267 -8.74 -3.35 8.72
C LEU A 267 -9.12 -4.80 8.50
N ARG A 268 -10.24 -5.02 7.82
CA ARG A 268 -10.65 -6.33 7.32
C ARG A 268 -10.68 -6.32 5.80
N ILE A 269 -10.06 -7.32 5.18
CA ILE A 269 -10.20 -7.61 3.75
C ILE A 269 -10.46 -9.11 3.62
N GLY A 270 -11.62 -9.46 3.08
CA GLY A 270 -12.07 -10.85 3.04
C GLY A 270 -12.21 -11.45 4.44
N ARG A 271 -11.41 -12.47 4.74
CA ARG A 271 -11.36 -13.16 6.05
C ARG A 271 -10.08 -12.86 6.84
N GLU A 272 -9.31 -11.86 6.42
CA GLU A 272 -8.08 -11.45 7.10
C GLU A 272 -8.28 -10.12 7.82
N TYR A 273 -7.61 -9.98 8.97
CA TYR A 273 -7.64 -8.80 9.83
C TYR A 273 -6.24 -8.27 10.08
N LEU A 274 -6.13 -6.94 10.19
CA LEU A 274 -4.90 -6.23 10.53
C LEU A 274 -5.22 -5.06 11.45
N ALA A 275 -4.60 -5.00 12.62
CA ALA A 275 -4.65 -3.83 13.50
C ALA A 275 -3.90 -2.66 12.85
N LEU A 276 -4.57 -1.52 12.72
CA LEU A 276 -4.02 -0.33 12.07
C LEU A 276 -3.10 0.52 12.97
N PRO A 277 -3.32 0.63 14.29
CA PRO A 277 -2.46 1.45 15.14
C PRO A 277 -0.99 1.01 15.11
N ILE A 278 -0.09 1.99 15.04
CA ILE A 278 1.36 1.77 15.11
C ILE A 278 1.78 1.72 16.57
N ASP A 279 2.52 0.70 16.97
CA ASP A 279 3.08 0.59 18.32
C ASP A 279 4.23 1.59 18.46
N ARG A 280 4.12 2.52 19.42
CA ARG A 280 5.15 3.54 19.69
C ARG A 280 6.45 2.95 20.20
N ASP A 281 6.37 1.81 20.87
CA ASP A 281 7.52 1.15 21.47
C ASP A 281 8.19 0.14 20.51
N ALA A 282 7.65 -0.06 19.31
CA ALA A 282 8.21 -0.98 18.30
C ALA A 282 9.70 -0.69 17.99
N ARG A 283 10.10 0.59 18.00
CA ARG A 283 11.49 1.00 17.77
C ARG A 283 12.47 0.64 18.88
N LYS A 284 11.98 0.32 20.09
CA LYS A 284 12.85 0.00 21.25
C LYS A 284 13.33 -1.45 21.24
N HIS A 285 12.79 -2.28 20.35
CA HIS A 285 13.08 -3.70 20.28
C HIS A 285 13.96 -4.08 19.07
N ILE A 286 14.58 -3.09 18.43
CA ILE A 286 15.60 -3.22 17.40
C ILE A 286 16.94 -2.78 17.96
#